data_a924ba341b499c956216de0c9d6cf356
#
_entry.id   a924ba341b499c956216de0c9d6cf356
#
_cell.length_a   1.000
_cell.length_b   1.000
_cell.length_c   1.000
_cell.angle_alpha   90.00
_cell.angle_beta   90.00
_cell.angle_gamma   90.00
#
_symmetry.space_group_name_H-M   'P 1'
#
loop_
_entity.id
_entity.type
_entity.pdbx_description
1 polymer ?
#
loop_
_entity_poly.entity_id
_entity_poly.type
_entity_poly.pdbx_seq_one_letter_code
_entity_poly.pdbx_strand_id
1 'polypeptide(L)'
;IGVERREDNKRITFENAIIAVGSQSLELSNMPWGDPRLMDSTDALELEEIPGSLLVIGGGIIGLEMACVYSALGSAVTVVELTPGLMPGADPDLVRPLQRRIAKRYAAIHLETKVTRIDVADDALVAHFEGKHEGQEKFERILVAVGRTPNGDRIHAKAAGVEVTSRGFIPTDNQMRTNVPNIFAIGDVVGQPMLAHKATHEGKVAAEACAGEKSAFDARVIPSVAYTDPEVAWVGVTEAEAKESGLDYGVGKFPWAASGRALGNDRTEGFTKLLFDKKTNRIIGAGIAGPHAGDLIAECAPVSYTHLRAHETT
;
A
#
# COMPACT_ATOMS: atom_id res chain seq x y z
N ILE A 1 -17.32 -7.47 26.20
CA ILE A 1 -16.03 -7.96 25.67
C ILE A 1 -15.25 -8.56 26.80
N GLY A 2 -14.84 -9.81 26.67
CA GLY A 2 -13.88 -10.46 27.57
C GLY A 2 -12.45 -10.11 27.07
N VAL A 3 -11.63 -9.57 27.94
CA VAL A 3 -10.18 -9.38 27.69
C VAL A 3 -9.44 -10.43 28.46
N GLU A 4 -8.85 -11.38 27.77
CA GLU A 4 -7.97 -12.36 28.37
C GLU A 4 -6.56 -11.75 28.51
N ARG A 5 -6.12 -11.54 29.75
CA ARG A 5 -4.70 -11.40 30.07
C ARG A 5 -4.20 -12.72 30.65
N ARG A 6 -2.91 -13.00 30.51
CA ARG A 6 -2.28 -14.25 30.99
C ARG A 6 -2.57 -14.59 32.47
N GLU A 7 -3.11 -13.67 33.25
CA GLU A 7 -3.34 -13.86 34.70
C GLU A 7 -4.76 -13.52 35.19
N ASP A 8 -5.60 -12.72 34.44
CA ASP A 8 -6.94 -12.34 34.86
C ASP A 8 -7.89 -12.05 33.68
N ASN A 9 -9.03 -12.69 33.64
CA ASN A 9 -10.14 -12.37 32.74
C ASN A 9 -10.90 -11.15 33.26
N LYS A 10 -10.82 -10.01 32.55
CA LYS A 10 -11.61 -8.82 32.87
C LYS A 10 -12.77 -8.68 31.90
N ARG A 11 -13.97 -8.44 32.44
CA ARG A 11 -15.15 -8.05 31.65
C ARG A 11 -15.26 -6.53 31.63
N ILE A 12 -15.29 -5.95 30.42
CA ILE A 12 -15.48 -4.51 30.19
C ILE A 12 -16.88 -4.33 29.61
N THR A 13 -17.71 -3.52 30.25
CA THR A 13 -18.99 -3.06 29.72
C THR A 13 -18.77 -1.76 28.94
N PHE A 14 -19.51 -1.57 27.88
CA PHE A 14 -19.41 -0.38 27.01
C PHE A 14 -20.77 0.00 26.46
N GLU A 15 -20.97 1.27 26.16
CA GLU A 15 -22.10 1.77 25.39
C GLU A 15 -21.84 1.64 23.89
N ASN A 16 -20.66 2.06 23.43
CA ASN A 16 -20.19 1.92 22.06
C ASN A 16 -18.81 1.25 22.02
N ALA A 17 -18.52 0.53 20.95
CA ALA A 17 -17.21 -0.08 20.70
C ALA A 17 -16.74 0.20 19.26
N ILE A 18 -15.43 0.45 19.08
CA ILE A 18 -14.81 0.63 17.78
C ILE A 18 -13.81 -0.51 17.57
N ILE A 19 -14.01 -1.30 16.52
CA ILE A 19 -13.11 -2.38 16.10
C ILE A 19 -12.03 -1.77 15.19
N ALA A 20 -10.77 -1.79 15.64
CA ALA A 20 -9.62 -1.23 14.92
C ALA A 20 -8.49 -2.27 14.84
N VAL A 21 -8.80 -3.48 14.42
CA VAL A 21 -7.89 -4.64 14.47
C VAL A 21 -7.00 -4.77 13.23
N GLY A 22 -7.19 -3.91 12.24
CA GLY A 22 -6.32 -3.80 11.07
C GLY A 22 -6.24 -5.07 10.22
N SER A 23 -5.06 -5.32 9.69
CA SER A 23 -4.71 -6.45 8.83
C SER A 23 -3.37 -7.05 9.24
N GLN A 24 -3.06 -8.21 8.68
CA GLN A 24 -1.75 -8.88 8.80
C GLN A 24 -1.18 -9.20 7.43
N SER A 25 0.12 -9.48 7.37
CA SER A 25 0.77 -9.98 6.16
C SER A 25 0.10 -11.26 5.66
N LEU A 26 -0.04 -11.39 4.34
CA LEU A 26 -0.55 -12.61 3.72
C LEU A 26 0.54 -13.68 3.74
N GLU A 27 0.30 -14.76 4.46
CA GLU A 27 1.15 -15.93 4.46
C GLU A 27 0.81 -16.87 3.29
N LEU A 28 1.82 -17.18 2.47
CA LEU A 28 1.69 -18.19 1.43
C LEU A 28 1.90 -19.57 2.06
N SER A 29 0.95 -20.49 1.87
CA SER A 29 0.93 -21.80 2.55
C SER A 29 2.07 -22.75 2.20
N ASN A 30 2.78 -22.47 1.10
CA ASN A 30 3.90 -23.27 0.58
C ASN A 30 5.27 -22.74 0.97
N MET A 31 5.34 -21.82 1.95
CA MET A 31 6.58 -21.20 2.42
C MET A 31 6.99 -21.72 3.82
N PRO A 32 8.29 -21.80 4.13
CA PRO A 32 8.77 -22.32 5.41
C PRO A 32 8.74 -21.26 6.55
N TRP A 33 7.55 -20.82 6.94
CA TRP A 33 7.33 -19.76 7.96
C TRP A 33 7.93 -20.05 9.34
N GLY A 34 8.41 -21.26 9.59
CA GLY A 34 9.12 -21.59 10.84
C GLY A 34 10.61 -21.22 10.83
N ASP A 35 11.18 -20.81 9.70
CA ASP A 35 12.57 -20.39 9.58
C ASP A 35 12.68 -18.87 9.78
N PRO A 36 13.49 -18.37 10.73
CA PRO A 36 13.61 -16.94 11.03
C PRO A 36 14.23 -16.11 9.89
N ARG A 37 14.79 -16.74 8.87
CA ARG A 37 15.32 -16.07 7.67
C ARG A 37 14.22 -15.74 6.64
N LEU A 38 13.03 -16.33 6.78
CA LEU A 38 11.85 -15.95 6.02
C LEU A 38 11.08 -14.90 6.82
N MET A 39 10.96 -13.71 6.29
CA MET A 39 10.40 -12.52 6.94
C MET A 39 9.07 -12.12 6.31
N ASP A 40 8.18 -11.60 7.12
CA ASP A 40 7.09 -10.75 6.65
C ASP A 40 7.48 -9.25 6.74
N SER A 41 6.54 -8.36 6.44
CA SER A 41 6.82 -6.91 6.50
C SER A 41 7.04 -6.39 7.92
N THR A 42 6.52 -7.07 8.94
CA THR A 42 6.72 -6.72 10.35
C THR A 42 8.14 -7.07 10.77
N ASP A 43 8.58 -8.29 10.48
CA ASP A 43 9.94 -8.75 10.75
C ASP A 43 10.98 -7.86 10.04
N ALA A 44 10.71 -7.50 8.78
CA ALA A 44 11.60 -6.65 7.99
C ALA A 44 11.77 -5.24 8.58
N LEU A 45 10.78 -4.71 9.29
CA LEU A 45 10.85 -3.40 9.96
C LEU A 45 11.68 -3.43 11.25
N GLU A 46 11.87 -4.59 11.87
CA GLU A 46 12.69 -4.73 13.06
C GLU A 46 14.19 -4.45 12.79
N LEU A 47 14.65 -4.66 11.55
CA LEU A 47 16.02 -4.40 11.07
C LEU A 47 17.10 -5.02 11.97
N GLU A 48 16.83 -6.22 12.52
CA GLU A 48 17.77 -6.91 13.39
C GLU A 48 19.13 -7.17 12.72
N GLU A 49 19.10 -7.45 11.42
CA GLU A 49 20.29 -7.72 10.61
C GLU A 49 20.17 -7.12 9.21
N ILE A 50 21.30 -6.75 8.62
CA ILE A 50 21.39 -6.36 7.21
C ILE A 50 21.99 -7.54 6.45
N PRO A 51 21.18 -8.35 5.73
CA PRO A 51 21.70 -9.51 5.01
C PRO A 51 22.55 -9.08 3.81
N GLY A 52 23.54 -9.87 3.45
CA GLY A 52 24.33 -9.66 2.23
C GLY A 52 23.48 -9.83 0.98
N SER A 53 22.47 -10.74 1.00
CA SER A 53 21.52 -10.94 -0.09
C SER A 53 20.09 -11.07 0.42
N LEU A 54 19.17 -10.31 -0.20
CA LEU A 54 17.75 -10.29 0.13
C LEU A 54 16.90 -10.55 -1.11
N LEU A 55 16.04 -11.56 -1.06
CA LEU A 55 14.94 -11.70 -2.01
C LEU A 55 13.69 -11.02 -1.47
N VAL A 56 13.07 -10.17 -2.26
CA VAL A 56 11.75 -9.58 -1.99
C VAL A 56 10.72 -10.19 -2.93
N ILE A 57 9.78 -10.94 -2.39
CA ILE A 57 8.66 -11.53 -3.13
C ILE A 57 7.48 -10.57 -3.05
N GLY A 58 7.14 -9.95 -4.18
CA GLY A 58 6.11 -8.94 -4.33
C GLY A 58 6.68 -7.56 -4.67
N GLY A 59 6.39 -7.09 -5.88
CA GLY A 59 6.75 -5.77 -6.40
C GLY A 59 5.72 -4.68 -6.10
N GLY A 60 4.90 -4.87 -5.06
CA GLY A 60 3.97 -3.85 -4.54
C GLY A 60 4.67 -2.79 -3.70
N ILE A 61 3.88 -1.85 -3.14
CA ILE A 61 4.40 -0.71 -2.35
C ILE A 61 5.29 -1.19 -1.21
N ILE A 62 4.79 -2.06 -0.33
CA ILE A 62 5.52 -2.54 0.86
C ILE A 62 6.84 -3.22 0.49
N GLY A 63 6.79 -4.14 -0.50
CA GLY A 63 7.98 -4.85 -0.96
C GLY A 63 9.05 -3.90 -1.49
N LEU A 64 8.66 -2.91 -2.29
CA LEU A 64 9.60 -1.94 -2.87
C LEU A 64 10.13 -0.92 -1.86
N GLU A 65 9.35 -0.52 -0.86
CA GLU A 65 9.81 0.32 0.24
C GLU A 65 10.90 -0.40 1.05
N MET A 66 10.65 -1.63 1.47
CA MET A 66 11.66 -2.45 2.17
C MET A 66 12.88 -2.72 1.29
N ALA A 67 12.68 -3.05 0.01
CA ALA A 67 13.77 -3.20 -0.96
C ALA A 67 14.65 -1.95 -1.06
N CYS A 68 14.05 -0.74 -1.05
CA CYS A 68 14.80 0.52 -1.03
C CYS A 68 15.63 0.67 0.25
N VAL A 69 15.05 0.37 1.43
CA VAL A 69 15.74 0.46 2.72
C VAL A 69 16.93 -0.50 2.76
N TYR A 70 16.71 -1.79 2.53
CA TYR A 70 17.76 -2.80 2.58
C TYR A 70 18.86 -2.57 1.54
N SER A 71 18.50 -2.14 0.31
CA SER A 71 19.48 -1.76 -0.71
C SER A 71 20.31 -0.54 -0.30
N ALA A 72 19.72 0.44 0.37
CA ALA A 72 20.45 1.60 0.88
C ALA A 72 21.40 1.23 2.02
N LEU A 73 21.05 0.21 2.81
CA LEU A 73 21.88 -0.33 3.89
C LEU A 73 22.96 -1.31 3.41
N GLY A 74 22.98 -1.68 2.12
CA GLY A 74 24.06 -2.45 1.51
C GLY A 74 23.70 -3.87 1.07
N SER A 75 22.46 -4.31 1.26
CA SER A 75 22.00 -5.62 0.77
C SER A 75 21.96 -5.68 -0.75
N ALA A 76 22.40 -6.80 -1.33
CA ALA A 76 22.16 -7.14 -2.73
C ALA A 76 20.68 -7.61 -2.86
N VAL A 77 19.80 -6.71 -3.30
CA VAL A 77 18.36 -6.97 -3.36
C VAL A 77 17.96 -7.55 -4.72
N THR A 78 17.21 -8.64 -4.70
CA THR A 78 16.46 -9.19 -5.85
C THR A 78 14.97 -9.03 -5.59
N VAL A 79 14.22 -8.50 -6.55
CA VAL A 79 12.75 -8.38 -6.47
C VAL A 79 12.11 -9.32 -7.46
N VAL A 80 11.10 -10.08 -7.02
CA VAL A 80 10.29 -10.96 -7.87
C VAL A 80 8.84 -10.52 -7.83
N GLU A 81 8.25 -10.31 -9.01
CA GLU A 81 6.86 -9.88 -9.16
C GLU A 81 6.14 -10.78 -10.18
N LEU A 82 4.95 -11.24 -9.80
CA LEU A 82 4.12 -12.12 -10.62
C LEU A 82 3.53 -11.41 -11.85
N THR A 83 3.24 -10.13 -11.71
CA THR A 83 2.62 -9.31 -12.76
C THR A 83 3.66 -8.72 -13.72
N PRO A 84 3.25 -8.21 -14.90
CA PRO A 84 4.18 -7.63 -15.87
C PRO A 84 4.75 -6.26 -15.44
N GLY A 85 4.31 -5.69 -14.32
CA GLY A 85 4.75 -4.38 -13.84
C GLY A 85 4.83 -4.29 -12.33
N LEU A 86 5.66 -3.39 -11.84
CA LEU A 86 5.74 -3.05 -10.42
C LEU A 86 4.57 -2.15 -10.01
N MET A 87 4.23 -2.13 -8.72
CA MET A 87 3.17 -1.31 -8.12
C MET A 87 1.81 -1.43 -8.85
N PRO A 88 1.18 -2.61 -8.86
CA PRO A 88 -0.16 -2.75 -9.43
C PRO A 88 -1.11 -1.75 -8.76
N GLY A 89 -1.88 -1.02 -9.58
CA GLY A 89 -2.76 0.06 -9.13
C GLY A 89 -2.23 1.48 -9.40
N ALA A 90 -0.92 1.66 -9.64
CA ALA A 90 -0.37 2.92 -10.15
C ALA A 90 -0.25 2.88 -11.68
N ASP A 91 -0.38 4.04 -12.33
CA ASP A 91 -0.13 4.12 -13.77
C ASP A 91 1.33 3.73 -14.10
N PRO A 92 1.58 2.88 -15.11
CA PRO A 92 2.93 2.39 -15.42
C PRO A 92 3.95 3.49 -15.75
N ASP A 93 3.50 4.62 -16.24
CA ASP A 93 4.39 5.75 -16.53
C ASP A 93 4.89 6.42 -15.23
N LEU A 94 4.08 6.46 -14.17
CA LEU A 94 4.50 6.95 -12.85
C LEU A 94 5.55 6.04 -12.20
N VAL A 95 5.44 4.74 -12.40
CA VAL A 95 6.38 3.75 -11.84
C VAL A 95 7.71 3.73 -12.58
N ARG A 96 7.72 4.12 -13.85
CA ARG A 96 8.91 4.04 -14.71
C ARG A 96 10.16 4.79 -14.20
N PRO A 97 10.09 6.02 -13.63
CA PRO A 97 11.26 6.68 -13.02
C PRO A 97 11.88 5.84 -11.89
N LEU A 98 11.04 5.31 -11.01
CA LEU A 98 11.48 4.41 -9.94
C LEU A 98 12.13 3.15 -10.52
N GLN A 99 11.46 2.45 -11.42
CA GLN A 99 11.96 1.21 -12.02
C GLN A 99 13.34 1.40 -12.70
N ARG A 100 13.54 2.53 -13.39
CA ARG A 100 14.83 2.87 -14.00
C ARG A 100 15.94 3.09 -12.98
N ARG A 101 15.61 3.62 -11.80
CA ARG A 101 16.59 3.89 -10.75
C ARG A 101 16.96 2.61 -10.01
N ILE A 102 15.97 1.84 -9.57
CA ILE A 102 16.19 0.59 -8.83
C ILE A 102 16.85 -0.50 -9.69
N ALA A 103 16.57 -0.53 -10.99
CA ALA A 103 17.25 -1.44 -11.93
C ALA A 103 18.78 -1.25 -12.01
N LYS A 104 19.29 -0.09 -11.58
CA LYS A 104 20.73 0.19 -11.50
C LYS A 104 21.34 -0.13 -10.14
N ARG A 105 20.50 -0.36 -9.13
CA ARG A 105 20.91 -0.55 -7.72
C ARG A 105 20.71 -1.96 -7.25
N TYR A 106 19.63 -2.61 -7.69
CA TYR A 106 19.28 -3.96 -7.27
C TYR A 106 20.09 -4.98 -8.07
N ALA A 107 20.29 -6.15 -7.48
CA ALA A 107 20.93 -7.28 -8.15
C ALA A 107 20.09 -7.75 -9.34
N ALA A 108 18.75 -7.86 -9.15
CA ALA A 108 17.83 -8.21 -10.21
C ALA A 108 16.39 -7.75 -9.92
N ILE A 109 15.58 -7.65 -10.98
CA ILE A 109 14.12 -7.47 -10.91
C ILE A 109 13.50 -8.46 -11.91
N HIS A 110 12.80 -9.46 -11.42
CA HIS A 110 12.16 -10.50 -12.22
C HIS A 110 10.65 -10.27 -12.23
N LEU A 111 10.13 -9.76 -13.34
CA LEU A 111 8.69 -9.61 -13.59
C LEU A 111 8.13 -10.86 -14.22
N GLU A 112 6.81 -11.06 -14.12
CA GLU A 112 6.10 -12.24 -14.66
C GLU A 112 6.76 -13.55 -14.19
N THR A 113 7.21 -13.54 -12.93
CA THR A 113 7.95 -14.62 -12.30
C THR A 113 7.33 -14.96 -10.95
N LYS A 114 7.16 -16.22 -10.68
CA LYS A 114 6.59 -16.76 -9.44
C LYS A 114 7.65 -17.49 -8.65
N VAL A 115 7.68 -17.31 -7.33
CA VAL A 115 8.39 -18.20 -6.42
C VAL A 115 7.46 -19.35 -6.09
N THR A 116 7.83 -20.54 -6.50
CA THR A 116 7.01 -21.75 -6.33
C THR A 116 7.28 -22.49 -5.05
N ARG A 117 8.52 -22.43 -4.55
CA ARG A 117 8.99 -23.12 -3.36
C ARG A 117 10.23 -22.43 -2.79
N ILE A 118 10.41 -22.55 -1.48
CA ILE A 118 11.66 -22.20 -0.79
C ILE A 118 12.13 -23.43 -0.03
N ASP A 119 13.37 -23.84 -0.28
CA ASP A 119 14.04 -24.91 0.46
C ASP A 119 14.94 -24.27 1.52
N VAL A 120 14.96 -24.87 2.70
CA VAL A 120 15.81 -24.45 3.81
C VAL A 120 17.13 -25.21 3.72
N ALA A 121 18.24 -24.51 3.48
CA ALA A 121 19.59 -25.04 3.55
C ALA A 121 20.30 -24.50 4.80
N ASP A 122 21.41 -25.11 5.18
CA ASP A 122 22.13 -24.74 6.41
C ASP A 122 22.61 -23.28 6.37
N ASP A 123 23.10 -22.82 5.22
CA ASP A 123 23.72 -21.51 5.00
C ASP A 123 22.81 -20.49 4.32
N ALA A 124 21.66 -20.90 3.74
CA ALA A 124 20.81 -20.01 2.97
C ALA A 124 19.39 -20.55 2.79
N LEU A 125 18.48 -19.70 2.32
CA LEU A 125 17.20 -20.09 1.74
C LEU A 125 17.35 -20.21 0.22
N VAL A 126 16.84 -21.30 -0.38
CA VAL A 126 16.91 -21.53 -1.83
C VAL A 126 15.53 -21.31 -2.43
N ALA A 127 15.35 -20.20 -3.15
CA ALA A 127 14.10 -19.88 -3.84
C ALA A 127 14.07 -20.51 -5.24
N HIS A 128 12.94 -21.13 -5.59
CA HIS A 128 12.69 -21.71 -6.91
C HIS A 128 11.75 -20.82 -7.71
N PHE A 129 12.12 -20.50 -8.93
CA PHE A 129 11.42 -19.57 -9.81
C PHE A 129 10.79 -20.30 -11.01
N GLU A 130 9.62 -19.80 -11.42
CA GLU A 130 8.88 -20.21 -12.61
C GLU A 130 8.32 -18.98 -13.33
N GLY A 131 8.34 -18.96 -14.63
CA GLY A 131 7.83 -17.88 -15.48
C GLY A 131 8.87 -17.32 -16.42
N LYS A 132 9.00 -15.99 -16.54
CA LYS A 132 10.03 -15.40 -17.40
C LYS A 132 11.45 -15.63 -16.90
N HIS A 133 11.62 -15.75 -15.60
CA HIS A 133 12.86 -16.21 -14.99
C HIS A 133 12.62 -17.57 -14.36
N GLU A 134 13.46 -18.54 -14.72
CA GLU A 134 13.37 -19.93 -14.26
C GLU A 134 14.68 -20.34 -13.58
N GLY A 135 14.58 -21.30 -12.64
CA GLY A 135 15.73 -21.84 -11.94
C GLY A 135 15.62 -21.69 -10.43
N GLN A 136 16.76 -21.65 -9.77
CA GLN A 136 16.84 -21.48 -8.32
C GLN A 136 18.03 -20.59 -7.95
N GLU A 137 17.86 -19.82 -6.88
CA GLU A 137 18.91 -18.95 -6.34
C GLU A 137 18.92 -19.01 -4.81
N LYS A 138 20.10 -18.73 -4.21
CA LYS A 138 20.33 -18.69 -2.78
C LYS A 138 20.24 -17.26 -2.25
N PHE A 139 19.57 -17.08 -1.09
CA PHE A 139 19.49 -15.82 -0.40
C PHE A 139 19.69 -16.01 1.11
N GLU A 140 20.32 -15.06 1.77
CA GLU A 140 20.48 -15.08 3.23
C GLU A 140 19.15 -14.84 3.94
N ARG A 141 18.31 -13.94 3.38
CA ARG A 141 16.96 -13.63 3.88
C ARG A 141 15.98 -13.53 2.71
N ILE A 142 14.72 -13.84 2.98
CA ILE A 142 13.62 -13.66 2.02
C ILE A 142 12.50 -12.90 2.71
N LEU A 143 12.03 -11.81 2.08
CA LEU A 143 10.86 -11.05 2.49
C LEU A 143 9.67 -11.41 1.60
N VAL A 144 8.55 -11.79 2.22
CA VAL A 144 7.28 -12.03 1.52
C VAL A 144 6.35 -10.84 1.73
N ALA A 145 6.08 -10.08 0.66
CA ALA A 145 5.27 -8.85 0.68
C ALA A 145 4.21 -8.87 -0.43
N VAL A 146 3.42 -9.95 -0.51
CA VAL A 146 2.45 -10.22 -1.59
C VAL A 146 1.03 -9.75 -1.27
N GLY A 147 0.82 -9.07 -0.15
CA GLY A 147 -0.48 -8.53 0.23
C GLY A 147 -0.75 -8.61 1.72
N ARG A 148 -1.98 -8.24 2.09
CA ARG A 148 -2.45 -8.22 3.48
C ARG A 148 -3.84 -8.84 3.58
N THR A 149 -4.12 -9.46 4.72
CA THR A 149 -5.41 -10.08 5.05
C THR A 149 -6.04 -9.34 6.24
N PRO A 150 -7.29 -8.89 6.16
CA PRO A 150 -7.97 -8.23 7.26
C PRO A 150 -8.22 -9.18 8.42
N ASN A 151 -8.19 -8.65 9.66
CA ASN A 151 -8.22 -9.46 10.89
C ASN A 151 -9.64 -9.71 11.45
N GLY A 152 -10.71 -9.48 10.69
CA GLY A 152 -12.08 -9.63 11.18
C GLY A 152 -12.42 -11.04 11.67
N ASP A 153 -11.86 -12.08 11.04
CA ASP A 153 -12.09 -13.48 11.45
C ASP A 153 -11.33 -13.86 12.75
N ARG A 154 -10.35 -13.06 13.20
CA ARG A 154 -9.47 -13.38 14.33
C ARG A 154 -10.01 -12.94 15.70
N ILE A 155 -11.04 -12.13 15.72
CA ILE A 155 -11.58 -11.49 16.94
C ILE A 155 -12.91 -12.07 17.41
N HIS A 156 -13.34 -13.20 16.85
CA HIS A 156 -14.64 -13.81 17.13
C HIS A 156 -15.81 -12.81 17.04
N ALA A 157 -15.78 -11.86 16.09
CA ALA A 157 -16.77 -10.80 15.92
C ALA A 157 -18.22 -11.32 15.83
N LYS A 158 -18.41 -12.52 15.28
CA LYS A 158 -19.70 -13.21 15.19
C LYS A 158 -20.35 -13.48 16.55
N ALA A 159 -19.56 -13.61 17.62
CA ALA A 159 -20.08 -13.78 18.99
C ALA A 159 -20.82 -12.52 19.49
N ALA A 160 -20.51 -11.34 18.92
CA ALA A 160 -21.20 -10.08 19.16
C ALA A 160 -22.27 -9.79 18.09
N GLY A 161 -22.56 -10.72 17.18
CA GLY A 161 -23.47 -10.54 16.07
C GLY A 161 -22.92 -9.70 14.91
N VAL A 162 -21.63 -9.36 14.92
CA VAL A 162 -21.01 -8.56 13.86
C VAL A 162 -20.75 -9.44 12.65
N GLU A 163 -21.16 -8.97 11.48
CA GLU A 163 -20.94 -9.65 10.21
C GLU A 163 -19.45 -9.53 9.77
N VAL A 164 -18.92 -10.66 9.31
CA VAL A 164 -17.58 -10.75 8.71
C VAL A 164 -17.73 -11.44 7.36
N THR A 165 -17.20 -10.81 6.31
CA THR A 165 -17.21 -11.39 4.95
C THR A 165 -16.32 -12.62 4.87
N SER A 166 -16.47 -13.42 3.79
CA SER A 166 -15.57 -14.56 3.51
C SER A 166 -14.09 -14.16 3.30
N ARG A 167 -13.81 -12.88 3.13
CA ARG A 167 -12.46 -12.31 3.00
C ARG A 167 -11.93 -11.70 4.29
N GLY A 168 -12.66 -11.81 5.42
CA GLY A 168 -12.26 -11.27 6.71
C GLY A 168 -12.56 -9.78 6.93
N PHE A 169 -13.25 -9.09 6.00
CA PHE A 169 -13.66 -7.71 6.19
C PHE A 169 -14.93 -7.60 7.03
N ILE A 170 -15.05 -6.50 7.78
CA ILE A 170 -16.26 -6.11 8.52
C ILE A 170 -16.94 -4.98 7.74
N PRO A 171 -18.11 -5.23 7.12
CA PRO A 171 -18.85 -4.18 6.42
C PRO A 171 -19.32 -3.07 7.35
N THR A 172 -19.25 -1.82 6.90
CA THR A 172 -19.72 -0.63 7.62
C THR A 172 -20.53 0.28 6.73
N ASP A 173 -21.38 1.11 7.33
CA ASP A 173 -22.01 2.24 6.67
C ASP A 173 -21.05 3.45 6.59
N ASN A 174 -21.52 4.58 6.07
CA ASN A 174 -20.73 5.80 5.98
C ASN A 174 -20.46 6.50 7.33
N GLN A 175 -21.07 6.05 8.41
CA GLN A 175 -20.76 6.46 9.79
C GLN A 175 -19.84 5.48 10.50
N MET A 176 -19.28 4.52 9.76
CA MET A 176 -18.45 3.42 10.27
C MET A 176 -19.18 2.45 11.19
N ARG A 177 -20.54 2.42 11.19
CA ARG A 177 -21.33 1.46 11.95
C ARG A 177 -21.33 0.11 11.26
N THR A 178 -21.17 -0.95 12.03
CA THR A 178 -21.40 -2.32 11.55
C THR A 178 -22.92 -2.61 11.48
N ASN A 179 -23.29 -3.83 11.15
CA ASN A 179 -24.69 -4.31 11.28
C ASN A 179 -25.21 -4.30 12.73
N VAL A 180 -24.33 -4.14 13.73
CA VAL A 180 -24.69 -3.97 15.15
C VAL A 180 -24.60 -2.48 15.51
N PRO A 181 -25.70 -1.79 15.86
CA PRO A 181 -25.78 -0.32 15.88
C PRO A 181 -24.80 0.41 16.77
N ASN A 182 -24.32 -0.22 17.85
CA ASN A 182 -23.36 0.35 18.79
C ASN A 182 -21.96 -0.23 18.65
N ILE A 183 -21.69 -0.97 17.56
CA ILE A 183 -20.37 -1.47 17.21
C ILE A 183 -19.95 -0.89 15.87
N PHE A 184 -18.82 -0.22 15.86
CA PHE A 184 -18.18 0.43 14.71
C PHE A 184 -16.94 -0.36 14.29
N ALA A 185 -16.49 -0.19 13.05
CA ALA A 185 -15.21 -0.72 12.60
C ALA A 185 -14.49 0.29 11.71
N ILE A 186 -13.16 0.32 11.76
CA ILE A 186 -12.32 1.27 11.03
C ILE A 186 -11.01 0.62 10.55
N GLY A 187 -10.39 1.25 9.57
CA GLY A 187 -9.06 0.88 9.06
C GLY A 187 -9.10 -0.30 8.09
N ASP A 188 -8.01 -1.06 8.06
CA ASP A 188 -7.83 -2.14 7.08
C ASP A 188 -8.92 -3.22 7.15
N VAL A 189 -9.53 -3.41 8.31
CA VAL A 189 -10.56 -4.42 8.52
C VAL A 189 -11.88 -4.09 7.82
N VAL A 190 -12.12 -2.82 7.42
CA VAL A 190 -13.38 -2.42 6.75
C VAL A 190 -13.28 -2.42 5.23
N GLY A 191 -12.08 -2.33 4.64
CA GLY A 191 -11.93 -2.37 3.19
C GLY A 191 -10.69 -1.69 2.65
N GLN A 192 -10.58 -1.74 1.32
CA GLN A 192 -9.51 -1.07 0.57
C GLN A 192 -9.82 0.45 0.41
N PRO A 193 -8.78 1.29 0.23
CA PRO A 193 -7.36 0.96 0.38
C PRO A 193 -6.96 0.80 1.85
N MET A 194 -6.01 -0.11 2.14
CA MET A 194 -5.48 -0.33 3.48
C MET A 194 -4.39 0.72 3.79
N LEU A 195 -4.81 1.90 4.24
CA LEU A 195 -3.95 3.06 4.43
C LEU A 195 -4.21 3.72 5.81
N ALA A 196 -3.15 4.05 6.52
CA ALA A 196 -3.22 4.62 7.87
C ALA A 196 -4.00 5.94 7.94
N HIS A 197 -3.81 6.84 6.96
CA HIS A 197 -4.53 8.12 6.91
C HIS A 197 -6.03 7.93 6.64
N LYS A 198 -6.44 6.94 5.84
CA LYS A 198 -7.86 6.54 5.70
C LYS A 198 -8.42 6.11 7.05
N ALA A 199 -7.72 5.21 7.77
CA ALA A 199 -8.13 4.72 9.08
C ALA A 199 -8.26 5.85 10.11
N THR A 200 -7.38 6.86 10.06
CA THR A 200 -7.44 8.04 10.93
C THR A 200 -8.72 8.86 10.71
N HIS A 201 -9.09 9.11 9.45
CA HIS A 201 -10.32 9.79 9.11
C HIS A 201 -11.57 8.98 9.48
N GLU A 202 -11.58 7.68 9.20
CA GLU A 202 -12.63 6.77 9.63
C GLU A 202 -12.78 6.75 11.15
N GLY A 203 -11.66 6.74 11.89
CA GLY A 203 -11.64 6.79 13.34
C GLY A 203 -12.26 8.06 13.90
N LYS A 204 -12.01 9.21 13.27
CA LYS A 204 -12.66 10.47 13.64
C LYS A 204 -14.16 10.39 13.43
N VAL A 205 -14.62 9.95 12.26
CA VAL A 205 -16.05 9.78 11.95
C VAL A 205 -16.71 8.83 12.94
N ALA A 206 -16.10 7.67 13.23
CA ALA A 206 -16.63 6.72 14.19
C ALA A 206 -16.75 7.31 15.60
N ALA A 207 -15.77 8.07 16.06
CA ALA A 207 -15.80 8.72 17.38
C ALA A 207 -16.91 9.79 17.46
N GLU A 208 -17.03 10.63 16.44
CA GLU A 208 -18.09 11.64 16.33
C GLU A 208 -19.49 10.99 16.29
N ALA A 209 -19.65 9.90 15.52
CA ALA A 209 -20.89 9.15 15.47
C ALA A 209 -21.23 8.45 16.80
N CYS A 210 -20.23 7.96 17.54
CA CYS A 210 -20.40 7.45 18.92
C CYS A 210 -20.90 8.56 19.88
N ALA A 211 -20.47 9.80 19.68
CA ALA A 211 -20.92 10.97 20.45
C ALA A 211 -22.31 11.48 20.03
N GLY A 212 -22.92 10.87 19.00
CA GLY A 212 -24.25 11.24 18.51
C GLY A 212 -24.23 12.35 17.45
N GLU A 213 -23.06 12.71 16.92
CA GLU A 213 -22.92 13.70 15.85
C GLU A 213 -23.30 13.10 14.49
N LYS A 214 -23.75 13.97 13.57
CA LYS A 214 -24.06 13.58 12.19
C LYS A 214 -22.81 13.66 11.31
N SER A 215 -21.80 12.87 11.64
CA SER A 215 -20.57 12.74 10.85
C SER A 215 -20.69 11.61 9.84
N ALA A 216 -20.01 11.73 8.70
CA ALA A 216 -19.96 10.69 7.68
C ALA A 216 -18.61 10.68 6.97
N PHE A 217 -18.12 9.51 6.63
CA PHE A 217 -16.96 9.31 5.77
C PHE A 217 -17.39 9.47 4.30
N ASP A 218 -17.10 10.62 3.73
CA ASP A 218 -17.47 11.01 2.36
C ASP A 218 -16.25 11.38 1.51
N ALA A 219 -15.09 10.81 1.82
CA ALA A 219 -13.85 11.07 1.10
C ALA A 219 -14.01 10.77 -0.40
N ARG A 220 -13.87 11.79 -1.24
CA ARG A 220 -13.94 11.67 -2.71
C ARG A 220 -12.68 11.05 -3.28
N VAL A 221 -11.54 11.32 -2.65
CA VAL A 221 -10.23 10.81 -3.05
C VAL A 221 -9.41 10.47 -1.82
N ILE A 222 -8.62 9.43 -1.94
CA ILE A 222 -7.66 8.99 -0.91
C ILE A 222 -6.30 8.88 -1.60
N PRO A 223 -5.31 9.71 -1.24
CA PRO A 223 -3.99 9.65 -1.86
C PRO A 223 -3.27 8.35 -1.50
N SER A 224 -2.51 7.81 -2.45
CA SER A 224 -1.60 6.69 -2.24
C SER A 224 -0.17 7.16 -2.45
N VAL A 225 0.74 6.69 -1.60
CA VAL A 225 2.17 7.03 -1.66
C VAL A 225 2.99 5.76 -1.46
N ALA A 226 4.00 5.58 -2.31
CA ALA A 226 5.09 4.65 -2.09
C ALA A 226 6.34 5.47 -1.73
N TYR A 227 6.84 5.27 -0.53
CA TYR A 227 8.02 5.96 0.03
C TYR A 227 9.34 5.31 -0.43
N THR A 228 9.42 5.10 -1.73
CA THR A 228 10.59 4.58 -2.43
C THR A 228 11.56 5.72 -2.80
N ASP A 229 12.67 5.44 -3.49
CA ASP A 229 13.58 6.43 -4.04
C ASP A 229 13.74 6.26 -5.57
N PRO A 230 13.10 7.13 -6.41
CA PRO A 230 12.19 8.23 -6.07
C PRO A 230 10.84 7.73 -5.52
N GLU A 231 10.15 8.60 -4.78
CA GLU A 231 8.77 8.35 -4.35
C GLU A 231 7.81 8.34 -5.54
N VAL A 232 6.72 7.58 -5.38
CA VAL A 232 5.62 7.53 -6.35
C VAL A 232 4.31 7.79 -5.59
N ALA A 233 3.60 8.86 -5.96
CA ALA A 233 2.36 9.24 -5.31
C ALA A 233 1.27 9.49 -6.34
N TRP A 234 0.03 9.13 -6.02
CA TRP A 234 -1.13 9.40 -6.87
C TRP A 234 -2.40 9.61 -6.05
N VAL A 235 -3.37 10.28 -6.66
CA VAL A 235 -4.66 10.58 -6.06
C VAL A 235 -5.73 10.71 -7.14
N GLY A 236 -6.96 10.30 -6.81
CA GLY A 236 -8.09 10.34 -7.74
C GLY A 236 -8.00 9.27 -8.82
N VAL A 237 -8.53 9.57 -10.01
CA VAL A 237 -8.66 8.62 -11.11
C VAL A 237 -7.31 8.45 -11.82
N THR A 238 -6.90 7.20 -12.02
CA THR A 238 -5.73 6.84 -12.85
C THR A 238 -6.09 6.83 -14.35
N GLU A 239 -5.09 6.89 -15.24
CA GLU A 239 -5.33 6.73 -16.68
C GLU A 239 -5.94 5.35 -17.01
N ALA A 240 -5.55 4.31 -16.27
CA ALA A 240 -6.10 2.98 -16.45
C ALA A 240 -7.60 2.95 -16.14
N GLU A 241 -8.01 3.48 -14.99
CA GLU A 241 -9.42 3.59 -14.57
C GLU A 241 -10.22 4.50 -15.50
N ALA A 242 -9.65 5.64 -15.95
CA ALA A 242 -10.31 6.53 -16.89
C ALA A 242 -10.60 5.85 -18.24
N LYS A 243 -9.66 5.04 -18.74
CA LYS A 243 -9.84 4.25 -19.97
C LYS A 243 -10.89 3.16 -19.80
N GLU A 244 -10.84 2.42 -18.71
CA GLU A 244 -11.77 1.33 -18.40
C GLU A 244 -13.21 1.84 -18.25
N SER A 245 -13.38 3.01 -17.60
CA SER A 245 -14.70 3.64 -17.41
C SER A 245 -15.18 4.47 -18.60
N GLY A 246 -14.38 4.60 -19.67
CA GLY A 246 -14.73 5.35 -20.87
C GLY A 246 -14.82 6.87 -20.66
N LEU A 247 -14.13 7.42 -19.67
CA LEU A 247 -14.07 8.85 -19.42
C LEU A 247 -13.35 9.58 -20.57
N ASP A 248 -13.90 10.71 -21.02
CA ASP A 248 -13.22 11.60 -21.96
C ASP A 248 -12.32 12.55 -21.18
N TYR A 249 -11.05 12.17 -21.02
CA TYR A 249 -10.08 12.90 -20.23
C TYR A 249 -8.92 13.46 -21.05
N GLY A 250 -8.27 14.48 -20.51
CA GLY A 250 -6.99 15.00 -20.99
C GLY A 250 -5.91 14.78 -19.93
N VAL A 251 -4.65 14.82 -20.39
CA VAL A 251 -3.48 14.64 -19.51
C VAL A 251 -2.52 15.80 -19.72
N GLY A 252 -2.15 16.47 -18.63
CA GLY A 252 -1.04 17.42 -18.57
C GLY A 252 0.15 16.78 -17.84
N LYS A 253 1.37 16.91 -18.41
CA LYS A 253 2.59 16.42 -17.77
C LYS A 253 3.66 17.49 -17.73
N PHE A 254 4.29 17.66 -16.57
CA PHE A 254 5.45 18.53 -16.40
C PHE A 254 6.66 17.68 -15.99
N PRO A 255 7.67 17.53 -16.87
CA PRO A 255 8.89 16.78 -16.54
C PRO A 255 9.78 17.59 -15.60
N TRP A 256 10.29 16.98 -14.55
CA TRP A 256 11.11 17.68 -13.56
C TRP A 256 12.49 18.09 -14.09
N ALA A 257 12.95 17.50 -15.17
CA ALA A 257 14.13 17.99 -15.90
C ALA A 257 14.02 19.45 -16.37
N ALA A 258 12.80 19.99 -16.46
CA ALA A 258 12.54 21.41 -16.75
C ALA A 258 12.35 22.27 -15.49
N SER A 259 12.44 21.69 -14.28
CA SER A 259 12.30 22.38 -13.01
C SER A 259 13.64 22.90 -12.51
N GLY A 260 13.78 24.21 -12.29
CA GLY A 260 15.00 24.80 -11.72
C GLY A 260 15.32 24.26 -10.33
N ARG A 261 14.31 23.94 -9.51
CA ARG A 261 14.49 23.32 -8.19
C ARG A 261 15.04 21.88 -8.32
N ALA A 262 14.51 21.10 -9.25
CA ALA A 262 14.98 19.74 -9.48
C ALA A 262 16.41 19.70 -10.01
N LEU A 263 16.76 20.64 -10.89
CA LEU A 263 18.14 20.84 -11.38
C LEU A 263 19.08 21.22 -10.23
N GLY A 264 18.69 22.17 -9.37
CA GLY A 264 19.50 22.59 -8.22
C GLY A 264 19.72 21.49 -7.18
N ASN A 265 18.80 20.54 -7.06
CA ASN A 265 18.90 19.39 -6.17
C ASN A 265 19.56 18.15 -6.80
N ASP A 266 19.93 18.21 -8.08
CA ASP A 266 20.43 17.08 -8.88
C ASP A 266 19.48 15.85 -8.85
N ARG A 267 18.16 16.13 -8.85
CA ARG A 267 17.08 15.12 -8.80
C ARG A 267 16.04 15.45 -9.88
N THR A 268 16.44 15.26 -11.13
CA THR A 268 15.63 15.60 -12.31
C THR A 268 14.76 14.45 -12.82
N GLU A 269 14.91 13.28 -12.24
CA GLU A 269 14.07 12.14 -12.57
C GLU A 269 12.63 12.35 -12.09
N GLY A 270 11.68 12.02 -12.95
CA GLY A 270 10.28 12.10 -12.59
C GLY A 270 9.51 13.22 -13.27
N PHE A 271 8.30 13.40 -12.85
CA PHE A 271 7.34 14.36 -13.41
C PHE A 271 6.12 14.52 -12.51
N THR A 272 5.36 15.60 -12.76
CA THR A 272 4.01 15.77 -12.25
C THR A 272 3.02 15.55 -13.39
N LYS A 273 1.96 14.76 -13.15
CA LYS A 273 0.89 14.45 -14.09
C LYS A 273 -0.46 14.85 -13.49
N LEU A 274 -1.30 15.51 -14.28
CA LEU A 274 -2.68 15.82 -13.94
C LEU A 274 -3.60 15.21 -15.00
N LEU A 275 -4.68 14.59 -14.53
CA LEU A 275 -5.81 14.17 -15.36
C LEU A 275 -6.96 15.13 -15.17
N PHE A 276 -7.62 15.52 -16.25
CA PHE A 276 -8.78 16.40 -16.21
C PHE A 276 -9.90 15.90 -17.14
N ASP A 277 -11.12 16.09 -16.69
CA ASP A 277 -12.32 15.86 -17.52
C ASP A 277 -12.39 16.92 -18.61
N LYS A 278 -12.44 16.49 -19.88
CA LYS A 278 -12.43 17.44 -21.03
C LYS A 278 -13.67 18.29 -21.15
N LYS A 279 -14.82 17.87 -20.59
CA LYS A 279 -16.06 18.64 -20.67
C LYS A 279 -16.07 19.78 -19.66
N THR A 280 -15.56 19.51 -18.45
CA THR A 280 -15.63 20.44 -17.33
C THR A 280 -14.30 21.12 -17.04
N ASN A 281 -13.19 20.62 -17.58
CA ASN A 281 -11.80 20.98 -17.26
C ASN A 281 -11.44 20.81 -15.78
N ARG A 282 -12.20 20.02 -15.02
CA ARG A 282 -11.91 19.72 -13.62
C ARG A 282 -10.82 18.67 -13.51
N ILE A 283 -9.93 18.85 -12.56
CA ILE A 283 -8.92 17.84 -12.22
C ILE A 283 -9.64 16.67 -11.55
N ILE A 284 -9.44 15.47 -12.10
CA ILE A 284 -10.04 14.22 -11.66
C ILE A 284 -9.01 13.24 -11.10
N GLY A 285 -7.74 13.46 -11.39
CA GLY A 285 -6.65 12.64 -10.91
C GLY A 285 -5.32 13.35 -11.04
N ALA A 286 -4.36 12.93 -10.22
CA ALA A 286 -2.98 13.41 -10.26
C ALA A 286 -1.99 12.30 -9.92
N GLY A 287 -0.77 12.40 -10.45
CA GLY A 287 0.33 11.51 -10.13
C GLY A 287 1.65 12.25 -10.14
N ILE A 288 2.50 11.94 -9.20
CA ILE A 288 3.83 12.54 -9.05
C ILE A 288 4.83 11.41 -8.84
N ALA A 289 5.91 11.43 -9.62
CA ALA A 289 7.07 10.57 -9.39
C ALA A 289 8.29 11.47 -9.20
N GLY A 290 8.98 11.32 -8.08
CA GLY A 290 10.16 12.13 -7.75
C GLY A 290 10.37 12.26 -6.25
N PRO A 291 11.47 12.87 -5.78
CA PRO A 291 11.67 13.17 -4.37
C PRO A 291 10.54 13.98 -3.78
N HIS A 292 10.07 13.59 -2.58
CA HIS A 292 8.98 14.25 -1.86
C HIS A 292 7.63 14.26 -2.60
N ALA A 293 7.40 13.27 -3.48
CA ALA A 293 6.11 13.14 -4.17
C ALA A 293 4.95 12.97 -3.18
N GLY A 294 5.19 12.30 -2.04
CA GLY A 294 4.23 12.11 -0.96
C GLY A 294 3.78 13.43 -0.31
N ASP A 295 4.69 14.38 -0.12
CA ASP A 295 4.34 15.72 0.38
C ASP A 295 3.59 16.52 -0.69
N LEU A 296 4.06 16.46 -1.93
CA LEU A 296 3.51 17.26 -3.03
C LEU A 296 2.11 16.80 -3.46
N ILE A 297 1.78 15.51 -3.36
CA ILE A 297 0.47 15.01 -3.77
C ILE A 297 -0.66 15.59 -2.89
N ALA A 298 -0.34 16.03 -1.68
CA ALA A 298 -1.27 16.66 -0.77
C ALA A 298 -1.86 17.95 -1.36
N GLU A 299 -1.13 18.68 -2.21
CA GLU A 299 -1.65 19.87 -2.91
C GLU A 299 -2.65 19.50 -4.02
N CYS A 300 -2.52 18.31 -4.62
CA CYS A 300 -3.42 17.86 -5.68
C CYS A 300 -4.76 17.35 -5.13
N ALA A 301 -4.80 16.81 -3.92
CA ALA A 301 -6.00 16.28 -3.30
C ALA A 301 -7.08 17.37 -3.06
N PRO A 302 -6.80 18.53 -2.41
CA PRO A 302 -7.77 19.61 -2.21
C PRO A 302 -8.33 20.17 -3.53
N VAL A 303 -7.53 20.21 -4.60
CA VAL A 303 -7.96 20.68 -5.91
C VAL A 303 -9.14 19.87 -6.44
N SER A 304 -9.17 18.56 -6.22
CA SER A 304 -10.30 17.70 -6.58
C SER A 304 -11.57 18.02 -5.80
N TYR A 305 -11.46 18.55 -4.57
CA TYR A 305 -12.61 18.99 -3.75
C TYR A 305 -13.08 20.39 -4.11
N THR A 306 -12.16 21.31 -4.37
CA THR A 306 -12.46 22.72 -4.64
C THR A 306 -12.98 22.97 -6.06
N HIS A 307 -12.94 21.97 -6.92
CA HIS A 307 -13.37 22.05 -8.32
C HIS A 307 -12.58 23.06 -9.17
N LEU A 308 -11.32 23.31 -8.83
CA LEU A 308 -10.44 24.11 -9.67
C LEU A 308 -10.29 23.50 -11.07
N ARG A 309 -10.21 24.34 -12.08
CA ARG A 309 -10.00 23.93 -13.46
C ARG A 309 -8.50 23.83 -13.75
N ALA A 310 -8.13 23.00 -14.71
CA ALA A 310 -6.72 22.74 -15.03
C ALA A 310 -5.92 24.02 -15.38
N HIS A 311 -6.56 25.06 -15.94
CA HIS A 311 -5.90 26.33 -16.27
C HIS A 311 -5.82 27.34 -15.12
N GLU A 312 -6.41 27.02 -13.97
CA GLU A 312 -6.37 27.88 -12.76
C GLU A 312 -5.22 27.47 -11.83
N THR A 313 -4.45 26.45 -12.19
CA THR A 313 -3.35 25.87 -11.38
C THR A 313 -1.96 26.26 -11.89
N THR A 314 -1.83 27.26 -12.76
CA THR A 314 -0.54 27.72 -13.31
C THR A 314 0.07 28.85 -12.48
#